data_5cb65e54f1d7e0564e573aae650c20fb
#
_entry.id   5cb65e54f1d7e0564e573aae650c20fb
#
_cell.length_a   1.000
_cell.length_b   1.000
_cell.length_c   1.000
_cell.angle_alpha   90.00
_cell.angle_beta   90.00
_cell.angle_gamma   90.00
#
_symmetry.space_group_name_H-M   'P 1'
#
loop_
_entity.id
_entity.type
_entity.pdbx_description
1 polymer ?
#
loop_
_entity_poly.entity_id
_entity_poly.type
_entity_poly.pdbx_seq_one_letter_code
_entity_poly.pdbx_strand_id
1 'polypeptide(L)'
;MGVAAVDLANPVAAVRELRRAVRQLGFKALRVVPWLWKLPPNDKLYYPLYVECIELDIPFCTQVGHTGPLMPSETGRPVPYLDEVALTFPELRIVAGHIGHPWTDEMIGVAWKHDNVFIDTSAYLPAYYPPQLVQFLKTYGKHKVMFGSNFPQLPLDRCMQQVTAMQLPADIQSKFLFENAERVFRLGA
;
A
#
# COMPACT_ATOMS: atom_id res chain seq x y z
N MET A 1 12.57 -6.44 -8.08
CA MET A 1 12.47 -5.50 -6.94
C MET A 1 12.11 -6.29 -5.70
N GLY A 2 12.81 -6.06 -4.57
CA GLY A 2 12.51 -6.66 -3.27
C GLY A 2 11.80 -5.68 -2.34
N VAL A 3 11.00 -6.23 -1.42
CA VAL A 3 10.35 -5.48 -0.33
C VAL A 3 10.79 -6.11 0.98
N ALA A 4 11.29 -5.30 1.93
CA ALA A 4 11.76 -5.77 3.22
C ALA A 4 10.58 -6.12 4.15
N ALA A 5 10.75 -7.17 4.93
CA ALA A 5 9.91 -7.48 6.08
C ALA A 5 10.81 -7.59 7.31
N VAL A 6 10.35 -7.08 8.44
CA VAL A 6 11.15 -6.98 9.67
C VAL A 6 10.36 -7.46 10.89
N ASP A 7 11.06 -7.79 11.95
CA ASP A 7 10.48 -8.13 13.25
C ASP A 7 10.12 -6.86 14.02
N LEU A 8 8.82 -6.55 14.09
CA LEU A 8 8.32 -5.36 14.78
C LEU A 8 8.53 -5.40 16.31
N ALA A 9 8.64 -6.60 16.89
CA ALA A 9 8.83 -6.74 18.36
C ALA A 9 10.23 -6.26 18.81
N ASN A 10 11.19 -6.12 17.88
CA ASN A 10 12.53 -5.61 18.18
C ASN A 10 12.89 -4.43 17.27
N PRO A 11 12.47 -3.20 17.62
CA PRO A 11 12.62 -2.01 16.77
C PRO A 11 14.07 -1.73 16.36
N VAL A 12 15.04 -1.97 17.24
CA VAL A 12 16.46 -1.73 16.94
C VAL A 12 16.97 -2.73 15.87
N ALA A 13 16.64 -4.00 16.02
CA ALA A 13 16.99 -5.01 15.03
C ALA A 13 16.24 -4.78 13.71
N ALA A 14 14.97 -4.39 13.78
CA ALA A 14 14.15 -4.06 12.63
C ALA A 14 14.73 -2.92 11.78
N VAL A 15 15.15 -1.82 12.43
CA VAL A 15 15.81 -0.69 11.74
C VAL A 15 17.14 -1.12 11.11
N ARG A 16 17.95 -1.92 11.81
CA ARG A 16 19.23 -2.42 11.26
C ARG A 16 19.01 -3.31 10.03
N GLU A 17 18.03 -4.20 10.11
CA GLU A 17 17.69 -5.09 8.99
C GLU A 17 17.11 -4.33 7.81
N LEU A 18 16.24 -3.34 8.05
CA LEU A 18 15.73 -2.48 6.99
C LEU A 18 16.85 -1.74 6.25
N ARG A 19 17.80 -1.15 7.00
CA ARG A 19 18.99 -0.51 6.41
C ARG A 19 19.81 -1.47 5.56
N ARG A 20 20.03 -2.69 6.06
CA ARG A 20 20.75 -3.74 5.34
C ARG A 20 20.03 -4.11 4.04
N ALA A 21 18.73 -4.37 4.14
CA ALA A 21 17.91 -4.76 2.98
C ALA A 21 17.92 -3.70 1.88
N VAL A 22 17.80 -2.43 2.25
CA VAL A 22 17.80 -1.34 1.27
C VAL A 22 19.19 -1.06 0.71
N ARG A 23 20.18 -0.86 1.57
CA ARG A 23 21.52 -0.41 1.15
C ARG A 23 22.38 -1.51 0.51
N GLN A 24 22.23 -2.77 0.96
CA GLN A 24 23.06 -3.88 0.49
C GLN A 24 22.35 -4.77 -0.52
N LEU A 25 21.01 -4.94 -0.42
CA LEU A 25 20.24 -5.81 -1.29
C LEU A 25 19.38 -5.04 -2.32
N GLY A 26 19.34 -3.71 -2.25
CA GLY A 26 18.59 -2.87 -3.19
C GLY A 26 17.07 -2.99 -3.04
N PHE A 27 16.57 -3.34 -1.86
CA PHE A 27 15.13 -3.38 -1.60
C PHE A 27 14.53 -1.97 -1.67
N LYS A 28 13.32 -1.87 -2.21
CA LYS A 28 12.69 -0.60 -2.57
C LYS A 28 11.48 -0.22 -1.70
N ALA A 29 11.14 -1.02 -0.69
CA ALA A 29 10.06 -0.74 0.24
C ALA A 29 10.21 -1.54 1.53
N LEU A 30 9.51 -1.10 2.58
CA LEU A 30 9.21 -1.88 3.77
C LEU A 30 7.76 -2.34 3.72
N ARG A 31 7.47 -3.61 4.08
CA ARG A 31 6.12 -4.11 4.29
C ARG A 31 5.94 -4.65 5.69
N VAL A 32 4.92 -4.13 6.40
CA VAL A 32 4.46 -4.68 7.68
C VAL A 32 2.95 -4.95 7.59
N VAL A 33 2.55 -6.12 8.06
CA VAL A 33 1.15 -6.56 8.01
C VAL A 33 0.56 -6.48 9.42
N PRO A 34 -0.36 -5.53 9.71
CA PRO A 34 -0.81 -5.21 11.07
C PRO A 34 -1.41 -6.38 11.84
N TRP A 35 -2.21 -7.22 11.19
CA TRP A 35 -2.86 -8.35 11.85
C TRP A 35 -1.90 -9.45 12.29
N LEU A 36 -0.72 -9.59 11.65
CA LEU A 36 0.33 -10.53 12.11
C LEU A 36 0.87 -10.12 13.48
N TRP A 37 0.99 -8.83 13.72
CA TRP A 37 1.51 -8.26 14.97
C TRP A 37 0.42 -7.94 15.99
N LYS A 38 -0.88 -7.97 15.57
CA LYS A 38 -2.04 -7.53 16.37
C LYS A 38 -1.89 -6.09 16.85
N LEU A 39 -1.21 -5.27 16.07
CA LEU A 39 -0.93 -3.85 16.34
C LEU A 39 -1.33 -3.02 15.12
N PRO A 40 -2.15 -1.97 15.29
CA PRO A 40 -2.49 -1.06 14.21
C PRO A 40 -1.28 -0.19 13.81
N PRO A 41 -1.29 0.38 12.59
CA PRO A 41 -0.16 1.16 12.07
C PRO A 41 0.27 2.37 12.92
N ASN A 42 -0.62 2.93 13.73
CA ASN A 42 -0.29 4.05 14.64
C ASN A 42 0.32 3.61 15.97
N ASP A 43 0.62 2.32 16.17
CA ASP A 43 1.36 1.88 17.34
C ASP A 43 2.81 2.40 17.30
N LYS A 44 3.31 2.82 18.46
CA LYS A 44 4.66 3.40 18.64
C LYS A 44 5.81 2.52 18.13
N LEU A 45 5.62 1.20 18.04
CA LEU A 45 6.63 0.27 17.55
C LEU A 45 6.92 0.46 16.05
N TYR A 46 5.98 1.01 15.27
CA TYR A 46 6.19 1.34 13.86
C TYR A 46 6.98 2.64 13.65
N TYR A 47 6.92 3.60 14.58
CA TYR A 47 7.45 4.94 14.37
C TYR A 47 8.94 5.00 13.99
N PRO A 48 9.85 4.23 14.64
CA PRO A 48 11.25 4.16 14.21
C PRO A 48 11.43 3.70 12.77
N LEU A 49 10.55 2.82 12.29
CA LEU A 49 10.57 2.32 10.91
C LEU A 49 10.04 3.37 9.93
N TYR A 50 9.07 4.20 10.31
CA TYR A 50 8.58 5.29 9.48
C TYR A 50 9.66 6.35 9.25
N VAL A 51 10.33 6.76 10.31
CA VAL A 51 11.49 7.67 10.20
C VAL A 51 12.54 7.07 9.28
N GLU A 52 12.87 5.78 9.45
CA GLU A 52 13.87 5.13 8.62
C GLU A 52 13.42 4.98 7.15
N CYS A 53 12.14 4.76 6.87
CA CYS A 53 11.61 4.75 5.51
C CYS A 53 11.77 6.12 4.83
N ILE A 54 11.54 7.20 5.56
CA ILE A 54 11.74 8.58 5.07
C ILE A 54 13.22 8.81 4.76
N GLU A 55 14.13 8.49 5.69
CA GLU A 55 15.59 8.66 5.53
C GLU A 55 16.17 7.81 4.39
N LEU A 56 15.59 6.63 4.13
CA LEU A 56 16.00 5.75 3.03
C LEU A 56 15.28 6.04 1.71
N ASP A 57 14.37 7.03 1.71
CA ASP A 57 13.52 7.40 0.57
C ASP A 57 12.77 6.21 -0.05
N ILE A 58 12.20 5.35 0.80
CA ILE A 58 11.39 4.19 0.41
C ILE A 58 9.96 4.28 0.96
N PRO A 59 8.93 3.73 0.29
CA PRO A 59 7.59 3.69 0.85
C PRO A 59 7.44 2.63 1.95
N PHE A 60 6.52 2.92 2.86
CA PHE A 60 5.93 1.95 3.79
C PHE A 60 4.69 1.32 3.14
N CYS A 61 4.70 0.00 3.00
CA CYS A 61 3.57 -0.77 2.48
C CYS A 61 2.90 -1.51 3.64
N THR A 62 1.58 -1.44 3.69
CA THR A 62 0.79 -2.15 4.70
C THR A 62 -0.44 -2.77 4.08
N GLN A 63 -0.98 -3.82 4.72
CA GLN A 63 -2.27 -4.36 4.33
C GLN A 63 -3.39 -3.60 5.05
N VAL A 64 -4.40 -3.19 4.30
CA VAL A 64 -5.63 -2.59 4.83
C VAL A 64 -6.83 -3.47 4.49
N GLY A 65 -7.90 -3.35 5.30
CA GLY A 65 -9.08 -4.17 5.13
C GLY A 65 -9.04 -5.47 5.95
N HIS A 66 -9.96 -6.39 5.60
CA HIS A 66 -10.05 -7.66 6.30
C HIS A 66 -8.88 -8.60 5.98
N THR A 67 -8.61 -9.51 6.89
CA THR A 67 -7.59 -10.55 6.70
C THR A 67 -8.16 -11.75 5.92
N GLY A 68 -7.32 -12.43 5.13
CA GLY A 68 -7.67 -13.74 4.59
C GLY A 68 -7.67 -14.85 5.66
N PRO A 69 -6.65 -14.94 6.55
CA PRO A 69 -6.67 -15.85 7.69
C PRO A 69 -7.80 -15.53 8.69
N LEU A 70 -8.25 -16.56 9.45
CA LEU A 70 -9.27 -16.40 10.50
C LEU A 70 -8.70 -15.69 11.75
N MET A 71 -8.51 -14.40 11.61
CA MET A 71 -7.95 -13.50 12.62
C MET A 71 -8.74 -12.18 12.65
N PRO A 72 -8.71 -11.41 13.78
CA PRO A 72 -9.31 -10.09 13.82
C PRO A 72 -8.73 -9.15 12.78
N SER A 73 -9.60 -8.44 12.03
CA SER A 73 -9.22 -7.55 10.93
C SER A 73 -9.09 -6.08 11.34
N GLU A 74 -9.50 -5.73 12.56
CA GLU A 74 -9.65 -4.35 13.00
C GLU A 74 -8.36 -3.53 12.86
N THR A 75 -7.19 -4.12 13.12
CA THR A 75 -5.90 -3.45 12.96
C THR A 75 -5.57 -3.02 11.52
N GLY A 76 -6.30 -3.53 10.54
CA GLY A 76 -6.23 -3.13 9.13
C GLY A 76 -7.22 -2.04 8.73
N ARG A 77 -7.94 -1.43 9.67
CA ARG A 77 -8.89 -0.35 9.37
C ARG A 77 -8.15 0.96 9.03
N PRO A 78 -8.55 1.69 7.96
CA PRO A 78 -7.85 2.92 7.57
C PRO A 78 -8.01 4.06 8.59
N VAL A 79 -9.22 4.30 9.08
CA VAL A 79 -9.53 5.35 10.08
C VAL A 79 -9.77 4.70 11.43
N PRO A 80 -9.11 5.14 12.51
CA PRO A 80 -8.21 6.30 12.58
C PRO A 80 -6.74 6.00 12.23
N TYR A 81 -6.36 4.75 12.02
CA TYR A 81 -4.97 4.31 12.12
C TYR A 81 -4.05 4.88 11.04
N LEU A 82 -4.37 4.72 9.74
CA LEU A 82 -3.56 5.31 8.68
C LEU A 82 -3.73 6.82 8.58
N ASP A 83 -4.90 7.35 8.92
CA ASP A 83 -5.17 8.77 8.96
C ASP A 83 -4.22 9.49 9.92
N GLU A 84 -4.03 8.95 11.12
CA GLU A 84 -3.11 9.48 12.13
C GLU A 84 -1.64 9.38 11.69
N VAL A 85 -1.23 8.24 11.12
CA VAL A 85 0.13 8.06 10.62
C VAL A 85 0.44 9.04 9.48
N ALA A 86 -0.48 9.23 8.53
CA ALA A 86 -0.30 10.13 7.41
C ALA A 86 -0.18 11.60 7.84
N LEU A 87 -0.90 12.00 8.89
CA LEU A 87 -0.78 13.32 9.51
C LEU A 87 0.54 13.51 10.26
N THR A 88 0.98 12.48 10.98
CA THR A 88 2.19 12.54 11.83
C THR A 88 3.47 12.53 10.99
N PHE A 89 3.46 11.80 9.86
CA PHE A 89 4.60 11.62 8.96
C PHE A 89 4.26 12.03 7.52
N PRO A 90 4.11 13.32 7.22
CA PRO A 90 3.69 13.78 5.89
C PRO A 90 4.70 13.46 4.78
N GLU A 91 5.97 13.23 5.11
CA GLU A 91 7.01 12.83 4.16
C GLU A 91 6.98 11.32 3.84
N LEU A 92 6.33 10.51 4.68
CA LEU A 92 6.25 9.07 4.50
C LEU A 92 5.29 8.72 3.36
N ARG A 93 5.78 8.06 2.31
CA ARG A 93 4.91 7.45 1.29
C ARG A 93 4.28 6.18 1.84
N ILE A 94 2.95 6.16 1.96
CA ILE A 94 2.18 5.03 2.51
C ILE A 94 1.43 4.33 1.39
N VAL A 95 1.70 3.04 1.18
CA VAL A 95 1.00 2.19 0.21
C VAL A 95 0.06 1.24 0.93
N ALA A 96 -1.23 1.49 0.80
CA ALA A 96 -2.30 0.72 1.41
C ALA A 96 -2.77 -0.40 0.46
N GLY A 97 -2.34 -1.61 0.72
CA GLY A 97 -2.66 -2.78 -0.10
C GLY A 97 -4.05 -3.35 0.18
N HIS A 98 -4.65 -4.00 -0.84
CA HIS A 98 -5.91 -4.75 -0.78
C HIS A 98 -7.17 -3.88 -0.67
N ILE A 99 -7.16 -2.68 -1.28
CA ILE A 99 -8.32 -1.76 -1.43
C ILE A 99 -9.07 -1.35 -0.15
N GLY A 100 -8.74 -1.91 0.99
CA GLY A 100 -9.39 -1.59 2.27
C GLY A 100 -10.73 -2.26 2.55
N HIS A 101 -11.21 -3.23 1.71
CA HIS A 101 -12.49 -3.89 1.96
C HIS A 101 -12.57 -4.51 3.37
N PRO A 102 -13.68 -4.36 4.14
CA PRO A 102 -14.95 -3.69 3.79
C PRO A 102 -14.95 -2.16 3.96
N TRP A 103 -13.87 -1.55 4.44
CA TRP A 103 -13.76 -0.11 4.71
C TRP A 103 -13.20 0.68 3.52
N THR A 104 -13.58 0.31 2.29
CA THR A 104 -13.04 0.92 1.07
C THR A 104 -13.33 2.42 0.98
N ASP A 105 -14.49 2.89 1.45
CA ASP A 105 -14.83 4.31 1.47
C ASP A 105 -13.94 5.10 2.44
N GLU A 106 -13.62 4.53 3.60
CA GLU A 106 -12.64 5.11 4.53
C GLU A 106 -11.25 5.20 3.88
N MET A 107 -10.82 4.12 3.18
CA MET A 107 -9.53 4.09 2.49
C MET A 107 -9.44 5.14 1.38
N ILE A 108 -10.49 5.30 0.59
CA ILE A 108 -10.61 6.36 -0.42
C ILE A 108 -10.52 7.73 0.24
N GLY A 109 -11.26 7.95 1.33
CA GLY A 109 -11.23 9.20 2.09
C GLY A 109 -9.84 9.55 2.59
N VAL A 110 -9.12 8.59 3.16
CA VAL A 110 -7.73 8.77 3.62
C VAL A 110 -6.80 9.08 2.45
N ALA A 111 -6.88 8.33 1.35
CA ALA A 111 -6.04 8.57 0.17
C ALA A 111 -6.35 9.92 -0.52
N TRP A 112 -7.59 10.39 -0.46
CA TRP A 112 -7.98 11.69 -0.98
C TRP A 112 -7.49 12.84 -0.09
N LYS A 113 -7.59 12.68 1.22
CA LYS A 113 -7.20 13.70 2.23
C LYS A 113 -5.68 13.91 2.27
N HIS A 114 -4.89 12.84 2.11
CA HIS A 114 -3.44 12.85 2.33
C HIS A 114 -2.65 12.65 1.04
N ASP A 115 -1.79 13.59 0.69
CA ASP A 115 -0.97 13.52 -0.53
C ASP A 115 0.01 12.34 -0.53
N ASN A 116 0.42 11.89 0.63
CA ASN A 116 1.39 10.82 0.85
C ASN A 116 0.78 9.41 0.94
N VAL A 117 -0.55 9.24 0.76
CA VAL A 117 -1.22 7.94 0.84
C VAL A 117 -1.67 7.46 -0.55
N PHE A 118 -1.40 6.19 -0.84
CA PHE A 118 -1.67 5.52 -2.12
C PHE A 118 -2.42 4.21 -1.88
N ILE A 119 -3.25 3.79 -2.84
CA ILE A 119 -3.99 2.53 -2.80
C ILE A 119 -3.38 1.53 -3.78
N ASP A 120 -3.05 0.34 -3.31
CA ASP A 120 -2.68 -0.82 -4.13
C ASP A 120 -3.89 -1.77 -4.22
N THR A 121 -4.28 -2.10 -5.45
CA THR A 121 -5.49 -2.90 -5.72
C THR A 121 -5.27 -4.41 -5.70
N SER A 122 -4.15 -4.87 -5.20
CA SER A 122 -3.84 -6.30 -5.10
C SER A 122 -4.87 -7.10 -4.31
N ALA A 123 -4.88 -8.42 -4.51
CA ALA A 123 -5.78 -9.40 -3.92
C ALA A 123 -7.24 -9.39 -4.42
N TYR A 124 -7.61 -8.46 -5.26
CA TYR A 124 -8.95 -8.38 -5.87
C TYR A 124 -8.85 -8.39 -7.40
N LEU A 125 -9.69 -9.19 -8.04
CA LEU A 125 -9.84 -9.11 -9.49
C LEU A 125 -10.52 -7.79 -9.88
N PRO A 126 -10.10 -7.11 -10.95
CA PRO A 126 -10.68 -5.83 -11.36
C PRO A 126 -12.19 -5.84 -11.57
N ALA A 127 -12.77 -6.97 -11.96
CA ALA A 127 -14.23 -7.14 -12.09
C ALA A 127 -14.99 -7.00 -10.76
N TYR A 128 -14.30 -7.12 -9.62
CA TYR A 128 -14.87 -7.01 -8.28
C TYR A 128 -14.46 -5.72 -7.56
N TYR A 129 -13.82 -4.78 -8.25
CA TYR A 129 -13.53 -3.48 -7.64
C TYR A 129 -14.84 -2.75 -7.31
N PRO A 130 -14.99 -2.23 -6.08
CA PRO A 130 -16.15 -1.45 -5.72
C PRO A 130 -16.33 -0.24 -6.65
N PRO A 131 -17.56 0.11 -7.06
CA PRO A 131 -17.82 1.21 -7.98
C PRO A 131 -17.20 2.54 -7.55
N GLN A 132 -17.19 2.84 -6.24
CA GLN A 132 -16.58 4.06 -5.70
C GLN A 132 -15.06 4.10 -5.89
N LEU A 133 -14.37 2.94 -5.83
CA LEU A 133 -12.94 2.86 -6.13
C LEU A 133 -12.67 3.11 -7.62
N VAL A 134 -13.50 2.54 -8.50
CA VAL A 134 -13.39 2.76 -9.95
C VAL A 134 -13.64 4.22 -10.29
N GLN A 135 -14.64 4.85 -9.65
CA GLN A 135 -14.91 6.28 -9.82
C GLN A 135 -13.73 7.13 -9.31
N PHE A 136 -13.18 6.81 -8.14
CA PHE A 136 -12.01 7.51 -7.60
C PHE A 136 -10.80 7.37 -8.53
N LEU A 137 -10.49 6.17 -9.00
CA LEU A 137 -9.41 5.90 -9.98
C LEU A 137 -9.55 6.76 -11.25
N LYS A 138 -10.77 6.95 -11.75
CA LYS A 138 -11.04 7.72 -12.97
C LYS A 138 -10.99 9.23 -12.77
N THR A 139 -10.96 9.71 -11.53
CA THR A 139 -11.05 11.13 -11.19
C THR A 139 -9.91 11.59 -10.28
N TYR A 140 -10.19 11.88 -9.02
CA TYR A 140 -9.23 12.39 -8.04
C TYR A 140 -8.10 11.41 -7.71
N GLY A 141 -8.35 10.11 -7.81
CA GLY A 141 -7.41 9.04 -7.47
C GLY A 141 -6.48 8.62 -8.61
N LYS A 142 -6.53 9.25 -9.79
CA LYS A 142 -5.72 8.83 -10.95
C LYS A 142 -4.20 8.80 -10.68
N HIS A 143 -3.72 9.58 -9.72
CA HIS A 143 -2.32 9.60 -9.28
C HIS A 143 -2.10 8.84 -7.95
N LYS A 144 -3.14 8.16 -7.43
CA LYS A 144 -3.15 7.56 -6.09
C LYS A 144 -3.34 6.04 -6.11
N VAL A 145 -3.98 5.52 -7.17
CA VAL A 145 -4.32 4.10 -7.25
C VAL A 145 -3.33 3.38 -8.16
N MET A 146 -2.81 2.25 -7.67
CA MET A 146 -1.84 1.41 -8.37
C MET A 146 -2.40 0.00 -8.55
N PHE A 147 -2.09 -0.60 -9.70
CA PHE A 147 -2.44 -1.99 -9.99
C PHE A 147 -1.52 -2.95 -9.23
N GLY A 148 -2.12 -4.01 -8.68
CA GLY A 148 -1.45 -5.17 -8.15
C GLY A 148 -2.31 -6.43 -8.33
N SER A 149 -1.71 -7.58 -8.63
CA SER A 149 -2.42 -8.85 -8.75
C SER A 149 -2.41 -9.66 -7.47
N ASN A 150 -1.38 -9.48 -6.62
CA ASN A 150 -1.08 -10.37 -5.50
C ASN A 150 -0.73 -11.81 -5.97
N PHE A 151 -0.03 -11.90 -7.13
CA PHE A 151 0.44 -13.20 -7.65
C PHE A 151 1.25 -13.96 -6.56
N PRO A 152 1.08 -15.29 -6.42
CA PRO A 152 0.34 -16.21 -7.28
C PRO A 152 -1.15 -16.40 -6.95
N GLN A 153 -1.71 -15.65 -5.99
CA GLN A 153 -3.13 -15.77 -5.61
C GLN A 153 -4.06 -15.49 -6.78
N LEU A 154 -3.78 -14.44 -7.57
CA LEU A 154 -4.53 -14.10 -8.77
C LEU A 154 -3.63 -14.22 -10.00
N PRO A 155 -4.06 -14.92 -11.07
CA PRO A 155 -3.33 -14.98 -12.33
C PRO A 155 -3.24 -13.62 -12.98
N LEU A 156 -2.03 -13.21 -13.39
CA LEU A 156 -1.78 -11.89 -13.95
C LEU A 156 -2.51 -11.66 -15.28
N ASP A 157 -2.54 -12.68 -16.14
CA ASP A 157 -3.25 -12.64 -17.43
C ASP A 157 -4.74 -12.35 -17.26
N ARG A 158 -5.40 -13.00 -16.30
CA ARG A 158 -6.80 -12.75 -15.97
C ARG A 158 -7.01 -11.32 -15.44
N CYS A 159 -6.12 -10.85 -14.57
CA CYS A 159 -6.18 -9.47 -14.09
C CYS A 159 -6.06 -8.47 -15.24
N MET A 160 -5.10 -8.67 -16.14
CA MET A 160 -4.87 -7.77 -17.28
C MET A 160 -6.04 -7.76 -18.27
N GLN A 161 -6.65 -8.92 -18.56
CA GLN A 161 -7.87 -8.99 -19.39
C GLN A 161 -9.00 -8.15 -18.77
N GLN A 162 -9.18 -8.23 -17.44
CA GLN A 162 -10.22 -7.46 -16.76
C GLN A 162 -9.89 -5.97 -16.67
N VAL A 163 -8.63 -5.57 -16.52
CA VAL A 163 -8.23 -4.16 -16.63
C VAL A 163 -8.56 -3.61 -18.01
N THR A 164 -8.27 -4.36 -19.07
CA THR A 164 -8.64 -3.97 -20.44
C THR A 164 -10.16 -3.77 -20.58
N ALA A 165 -10.95 -4.67 -19.98
CA ALA A 165 -12.41 -4.58 -19.99
C ALA A 165 -12.97 -3.37 -19.22
N MET A 166 -12.19 -2.74 -18.32
CA MET A 166 -12.60 -1.49 -17.64
C MET A 166 -12.66 -0.29 -18.59
N GLN A 167 -12.07 -0.37 -19.80
CA GLN A 167 -12.03 0.70 -20.79
C GLN A 167 -11.59 2.05 -20.20
N LEU A 168 -10.51 2.04 -19.41
CA LEU A 168 -9.95 3.25 -18.84
C LEU A 168 -9.39 4.15 -19.96
N PRO A 169 -9.50 5.48 -19.86
CA PRO A 169 -8.74 6.40 -20.70
C PRO A 169 -7.24 6.06 -20.67
N ALA A 170 -6.55 6.18 -21.79
CA ALA A 170 -5.17 5.71 -21.93
C ALA A 170 -4.21 6.31 -20.91
N ASP A 171 -4.35 7.60 -20.58
CA ASP A 171 -3.55 8.30 -19.56
C ASP A 171 -3.81 7.77 -18.14
N ILE A 172 -5.05 7.41 -17.83
CA ILE A 172 -5.43 6.82 -16.53
C ILE A 172 -4.93 5.37 -16.46
N GLN A 173 -5.06 4.60 -17.54
CA GLN A 173 -4.57 3.23 -17.60
C GLN A 173 -3.05 3.15 -17.41
N SER A 174 -2.28 4.03 -18.05
CA SER A 174 -0.82 4.10 -17.91
C SER A 174 -0.44 4.40 -16.44
N LYS A 175 -1.06 5.40 -15.82
CA LYS A 175 -0.85 5.73 -14.41
C LYS A 175 -1.17 4.56 -13.48
N PHE A 176 -2.32 3.93 -13.68
CA PHE A 176 -2.78 2.80 -12.87
C PHE A 176 -1.85 1.59 -12.97
N LEU A 177 -1.44 1.23 -14.19
CA LEU A 177 -0.63 0.03 -14.42
C LEU A 177 0.86 0.21 -14.11
N PHE A 178 1.40 1.42 -14.24
CA PHE A 178 2.84 1.61 -14.22
C PHE A 178 3.31 2.92 -13.55
N GLU A 179 2.90 4.10 -14.04
CA GLU A 179 3.53 5.38 -13.67
C GLU A 179 3.43 5.69 -12.16
N ASN A 180 2.29 5.37 -11.54
CA ASN A 180 2.12 5.60 -10.10
C ASN A 180 3.08 4.72 -9.28
N ALA A 181 3.24 3.44 -9.66
CA ALA A 181 4.17 2.54 -8.98
C ALA A 181 5.62 2.99 -9.21
N GLU A 182 6.00 3.35 -10.44
CA GLU A 182 7.34 3.86 -10.76
C GLU A 182 7.68 5.08 -9.89
N ARG A 183 6.78 6.04 -9.78
CA ARG A 183 6.96 7.25 -8.97
C ARG A 183 7.02 6.95 -7.47
N VAL A 184 6.10 6.14 -6.96
CA VAL A 184 5.98 5.87 -5.51
C VAL A 184 7.16 5.02 -5.00
N PHE A 185 7.60 4.03 -5.78
CA PHE A 185 8.70 3.13 -5.42
C PHE A 185 10.06 3.56 -5.99
N ARG A 186 10.12 4.67 -6.75
CA ARG A 186 11.34 5.18 -7.41
C ARG A 186 12.05 4.09 -8.21
N LEU A 187 11.33 3.45 -9.14
CA LEU A 187 11.84 2.29 -9.87
C LEU A 187 12.85 2.63 -10.98
N GLY A 188 12.88 3.86 -11.45
CA GLY A 188 13.79 4.36 -12.50
C GLY A 188 15.00 5.14 -11.98
N ALA A 189 15.17 5.21 -10.65
CA ALA A 189 16.26 5.96 -10.01
C ALA A 189 17.37 5.03 -9.55
#